data_3bb65ecd1fafd84bf5eccb78c2434530
#
_entry.id   3bb65ecd1fafd84bf5eccb78c2434530
#
_cell.length_a   1.000
_cell.length_b   1.000
_cell.length_c   1.000
_cell.angle_alpha   90.00
_cell.angle_beta   90.00
_cell.angle_gamma   90.00
#
_symmetry.space_group_name_H-M   'P 1'
#
loop_
_entity.id
_entity.type
_entity.pdbx_description
1 polymer ?
#
loop_
_entity_poly.entity_id
_entity_poly.type
_entity_poly.pdbx_seq_one_letter_code
_entity_poly.pdbx_strand_id
1 'polypeptide(L)'
;MNAGGFLPLFYGEQRKMKKFAGLLTAGLVAATLTACNDKEAKSDATKAQAPANNTVYLYTWTEYVPDGLLDDFTKETGIKVIVASLESNETMYAKMKTQGDAGGYDVIAPSNYFVSKMAREGMLQELDHSKLPVIKELDPDWLNKPYDKGNKYSLPQLLGAPGIAFNTNTYKGSDFTSWGDFWKPEYANKIQLLDDAREVFNIALLKIGQDPNTKDPAIIKQAYEELLKLRPNVLSFNSDNPANSFISGEVELGQLWNGSVRIAKKEQAPLNMVFPKEGPVLWVDTLAIPKTSKNPDGAHKLINYLLGAKAAEKLTLAIGYPTANLEAKKVLPKEITEDPSIYPTAEILQKSHWQDDVGDAIQYYEQYYQELKAAK
;
A
#
# COMPACT_ATOMS: atom_id res chain seq x y z
N MET A 1 55.83 -16.77 22.78
CA MET A 1 56.38 -17.46 21.59
C MET A 1 55.36 -17.38 20.48
N ASN A 2 55.75 -16.72 19.37
CA ASN A 2 55.17 -16.63 18.02
C ASN A 2 53.66 -16.28 17.88
N ALA A 3 53.23 -15.13 17.48
CA ALA A 3 53.45 -14.30 16.28
C ALA A 3 53.09 -15.00 14.96
N GLY A 4 52.04 -14.59 14.32
CA GLY A 4 51.62 -15.00 12.97
C GLY A 4 50.46 -14.13 12.45
N GLY A 5 50.80 -12.93 11.95
CA GLY A 5 49.85 -12.08 11.25
C GLY A 5 49.71 -12.49 9.78
N PHE A 6 48.53 -12.28 9.20
CA PHE A 6 48.34 -12.25 7.75
C PHE A 6 47.51 -11.04 7.36
N LEU A 7 48.14 -10.15 6.58
CA LEU A 7 47.50 -9.06 5.80
C LEU A 7 47.00 -9.63 4.46
N PRO A 8 45.89 -9.15 3.90
CA PRO A 8 45.56 -9.43 2.52
C PRO A 8 46.10 -8.35 1.58
N LEU A 9 46.67 -8.83 0.50
CA LEU A 9 47.21 -8.12 -0.65
C LEU A 9 46.12 -7.42 -1.48
N PHE A 10 46.38 -6.16 -1.74
CA PHE A 10 45.71 -5.38 -2.81
C PHE A 10 46.22 -5.83 -4.18
N TYR A 11 45.33 -6.17 -5.11
CA TYR A 11 45.63 -6.21 -6.53
C TYR A 11 44.70 -5.23 -7.24
N GLY A 12 45.31 -4.14 -7.73
CA GLY A 12 44.69 -3.18 -8.65
C GLY A 12 44.93 -3.63 -10.08
N GLU A 13 43.90 -3.64 -10.87
CA GLU A 13 44.01 -3.70 -12.34
C GLU A 13 43.50 -2.42 -12.98
N GLN A 14 44.43 -1.65 -13.48
CA GLN A 14 44.20 -0.52 -14.39
C GLN A 14 43.89 -1.03 -15.79
N ARG A 15 42.73 -0.78 -16.34
CA ARG A 15 42.43 -0.94 -17.77
C ARG A 15 42.56 0.41 -18.50
N LYS A 16 43.54 0.40 -19.42
CA LYS A 16 43.94 1.50 -20.32
C LYS A 16 42.81 1.92 -21.24
N MET A 17 42.54 3.25 -21.29
CA MET A 17 41.77 3.89 -22.33
C MET A 17 42.54 3.92 -23.65
N LYS A 18 41.98 3.34 -24.69
CA LYS A 18 42.43 3.59 -26.10
C LYS A 18 41.58 4.67 -26.71
N LYS A 19 42.23 5.78 -27.03
CA LYS A 19 41.71 6.85 -27.92
C LYS A 19 41.69 6.33 -29.35
N PHE A 20 40.55 6.44 -30.01
CA PHE A 20 40.48 6.38 -31.48
C PHE A 20 39.96 7.72 -32.00
N ALA A 21 40.85 8.39 -32.76
CA ALA A 21 40.55 9.53 -33.61
C ALA A 21 40.39 9.02 -35.05
N GLY A 22 39.44 9.49 -35.76
CA GLY A 22 39.28 9.12 -37.19
C GLY A 22 38.09 9.79 -37.84
N LEU A 23 38.38 10.89 -38.45
CA LEU A 23 38.12 11.39 -39.78
C LEU A 23 36.67 11.69 -40.21
N LEU A 24 36.46 13.01 -40.41
CA LEU A 24 35.42 13.59 -41.25
C LEU A 24 35.61 13.20 -42.71
N THR A 25 34.51 12.84 -43.42
CA THR A 25 34.38 12.99 -44.86
C THR A 25 33.00 13.60 -45.17
N ALA A 26 33.07 14.81 -45.70
CA ALA A 26 31.95 15.54 -46.30
C ALA A 26 31.65 14.96 -47.69
N GLY A 27 30.39 14.63 -47.93
CA GLY A 27 29.90 14.26 -49.26
C GLY A 27 28.71 15.14 -49.66
N LEU A 28 29.01 16.13 -50.50
CA LEU A 28 28.05 16.99 -51.19
C LEU A 28 27.45 16.20 -52.36
N VAL A 29 26.14 16.05 -52.47
CA VAL A 29 25.48 15.66 -53.74
C VAL A 29 24.29 16.57 -53.99
N ALA A 30 24.32 17.10 -55.19
CA ALA A 30 23.53 18.17 -55.75
C ALA A 30 22.07 17.77 -56.05
N ALA A 31 21.24 18.80 -56.01
CA ALA A 31 19.85 18.81 -56.42
C ALA A 31 19.68 18.57 -57.94
N THR A 32 18.66 17.79 -58.31
CA THR A 32 18.00 17.90 -59.62
C THR A 32 16.49 18.07 -59.38
N LEU A 33 16.01 19.24 -59.74
CA LEU A 33 14.61 19.60 -59.94
C LEU A 33 14.11 18.96 -61.24
N THR A 34 13.01 18.22 -61.17
CA THR A 34 12.15 18.03 -62.34
C THR A 34 10.69 18.19 -61.88
N ALA A 35 10.06 19.17 -62.53
CA ALA A 35 8.65 19.51 -62.33
C ALA A 35 7.74 18.65 -63.22
N CYS A 36 6.45 18.72 -62.85
CA CYS A 36 5.22 18.38 -63.58
C CYS A 36 4.63 16.99 -63.32
N ASN A 37 3.50 16.86 -62.63
CA ASN A 37 2.16 17.01 -63.22
C ASN A 37 1.08 16.74 -62.18
N ASP A 38 0.04 17.58 -62.20
CA ASP A 38 -1.15 17.50 -61.39
C ASP A 38 -1.93 16.18 -61.59
N LYS A 39 -2.21 15.50 -60.48
CA LYS A 39 -3.47 14.76 -60.29
C LYS A 39 -3.83 14.79 -58.79
N GLU A 40 -4.95 15.42 -58.48
CA GLU A 40 -5.58 15.36 -57.19
C GLU A 40 -5.79 13.92 -56.73
N ALA A 41 -5.00 13.46 -55.81
CA ALA A 41 -5.27 12.29 -55.00
C ALA A 41 -5.75 12.79 -53.63
N LYS A 42 -7.03 12.57 -53.32
CA LYS A 42 -7.59 12.72 -51.97
C LYS A 42 -6.74 11.86 -51.05
N SER A 43 -5.89 12.49 -50.26
CA SER A 43 -5.20 11.81 -49.17
C SER A 43 -6.22 11.63 -48.05
N ASP A 44 -6.72 10.42 -47.91
CA ASP A 44 -7.26 9.94 -46.63
C ASP A 44 -6.10 10.08 -45.64
N ALA A 45 -6.15 11.17 -44.86
CA ALA A 45 -5.33 11.31 -43.67
C ALA A 45 -5.83 10.29 -42.64
N THR A 46 -5.38 9.05 -42.80
CA THR A 46 -5.37 8.10 -41.69
C THR A 46 -4.54 8.77 -40.60
N LYS A 47 -5.21 9.29 -39.56
CA LYS A 47 -4.53 9.72 -38.34
C LYS A 47 -3.67 8.55 -37.90
N ALA A 48 -2.36 8.68 -38.08
CA ALA A 48 -1.40 7.76 -37.48
C ALA A 48 -1.68 7.78 -35.98
N GLN A 49 -2.32 6.74 -35.51
CA GLN A 49 -2.52 6.51 -34.09
C GLN A 49 -1.12 6.41 -33.50
N ALA A 50 -0.78 7.28 -32.56
CA ALA A 50 0.47 7.17 -31.82
C ALA A 50 0.63 5.71 -31.37
N PRO A 51 1.85 5.13 -31.41
CA PRO A 51 2.05 3.75 -31.01
C PRO A 51 1.42 3.55 -29.64
N ALA A 52 0.48 2.62 -29.55
CA ALA A 52 -0.18 2.29 -28.30
C ALA A 52 0.91 1.98 -27.27
N ASN A 53 0.93 2.72 -26.16
CA ASN A 53 1.90 2.49 -25.09
C ASN A 53 1.49 1.18 -24.41
N ASN A 54 2.06 0.05 -24.85
CA ASN A 54 1.71 -1.29 -24.40
C ASN A 54 2.31 -1.64 -23.03
N THR A 55 2.68 -0.62 -22.25
CA THR A 55 3.24 -0.81 -20.90
C THR A 55 2.55 0.10 -19.91
N VAL A 56 2.22 -0.44 -18.74
CA VAL A 56 1.70 0.29 -17.58
C VAL A 56 2.64 0.05 -16.40
N TYR A 57 2.99 1.12 -15.71
CA TYR A 57 3.82 1.08 -14.51
C TYR A 57 2.93 1.14 -13.28
N LEU A 58 2.93 0.06 -12.48
CA LEU A 58 2.17 -0.08 -11.25
C LEU A 58 3.09 0.08 -10.04
N TYR A 59 2.75 1.00 -9.12
CA TYR A 59 3.43 1.17 -7.84
C TYR A 59 2.47 0.77 -6.72
N THR A 60 2.66 -0.42 -6.17
CA THR A 60 1.73 -1.06 -5.23
C THR A 60 2.46 -1.81 -4.13
N TRP A 61 1.75 -2.15 -3.08
CA TRP A 61 2.26 -2.94 -1.95
C TRP A 61 2.83 -4.28 -2.42
N THR A 62 3.92 -4.71 -1.77
CA THR A 62 4.69 -5.89 -2.21
C THR A 62 3.83 -7.14 -2.34
N GLU A 63 2.90 -7.36 -1.42
CA GLU A 63 2.05 -8.56 -1.38
C GLU A 63 0.82 -8.48 -2.31
N TYR A 64 0.53 -7.32 -2.94
CA TYR A 64 -0.71 -7.10 -3.72
C TYR A 64 -0.65 -7.64 -5.15
N VAL A 65 0.41 -8.33 -5.50
CA VAL A 65 0.59 -8.94 -6.83
C VAL A 65 0.90 -10.43 -6.67
N PRO A 66 -0.08 -11.25 -6.33
CA PRO A 66 0.10 -12.69 -6.27
C PRO A 66 0.41 -13.26 -7.66
N ASP A 67 1.09 -14.41 -7.69
CA ASP A 67 1.55 -15.08 -8.90
C ASP A 67 0.45 -15.21 -9.96
N GLY A 68 0.79 -14.85 -11.19
CA GLY A 68 -0.07 -14.96 -12.36
C GLY A 68 -1.23 -13.92 -12.42
N LEU A 69 -1.36 -13.00 -11.44
CA LEU A 69 -2.40 -11.97 -11.48
C LEU A 69 -2.23 -11.05 -12.71
N LEU A 70 -1.04 -10.53 -12.91
CA LEU A 70 -0.74 -9.61 -14.02
C LEU A 70 -0.49 -10.31 -15.35
N ASP A 71 -0.13 -11.59 -15.32
CA ASP A 71 0.00 -12.39 -16.53
C ASP A 71 -1.35 -12.56 -17.24
N ASP A 72 -2.42 -12.79 -16.47
CA ASP A 72 -3.78 -12.86 -17.01
C ASP A 72 -4.19 -11.53 -17.65
N PHE A 73 -3.92 -10.40 -17.00
CA PHE A 73 -4.15 -9.08 -17.59
C PHE A 73 -3.39 -8.88 -18.90
N THR A 74 -2.11 -9.27 -18.93
CA THR A 74 -1.28 -9.14 -20.14
C THR A 74 -1.81 -10.01 -21.27
N LYS A 75 -2.27 -11.24 -20.97
CA LYS A 75 -2.88 -12.12 -21.97
C LYS A 75 -4.18 -11.56 -22.54
N GLU A 76 -5.01 -10.94 -21.70
CA GLU A 76 -6.31 -10.39 -22.09
C GLU A 76 -6.18 -9.09 -22.88
N THR A 77 -5.22 -8.25 -22.56
CA THR A 77 -5.13 -6.87 -23.08
C THR A 77 -3.95 -6.60 -24.01
N GLY A 78 -2.94 -7.46 -24.00
CA GLY A 78 -1.65 -7.23 -24.66
C GLY A 78 -0.79 -6.16 -23.97
N ILE A 79 -1.23 -5.63 -22.81
CA ILE A 79 -0.51 -4.60 -22.06
C ILE A 79 0.40 -5.26 -21.01
N LYS A 80 1.70 -4.96 -21.07
CA LYS A 80 2.66 -5.39 -20.05
C LYS A 80 2.55 -4.50 -18.83
N VAL A 81 2.57 -5.11 -17.64
CA VAL A 81 2.67 -4.36 -16.38
C VAL A 81 4.07 -4.49 -15.79
N ILE A 82 4.65 -3.35 -15.43
CA ILE A 82 5.91 -3.29 -14.68
C ILE A 82 5.58 -2.82 -13.27
N VAL A 83 5.96 -3.65 -12.28
CA VAL A 83 5.63 -3.41 -10.87
C VAL A 83 6.82 -2.81 -10.15
N ALA A 84 6.56 -1.81 -9.33
CA ALA A 84 7.45 -1.33 -8.30
C ALA A 84 6.80 -1.57 -6.93
N SER A 85 7.59 -2.04 -5.97
CA SER A 85 7.11 -2.27 -4.60
C SER A 85 7.01 -0.98 -3.83
N LEU A 86 5.90 -0.84 -3.12
CA LEU A 86 5.57 0.24 -2.20
C LEU A 86 5.86 -0.23 -0.77
N GLU A 87 6.68 0.53 -0.04
CA GLU A 87 7.08 0.22 1.34
C GLU A 87 6.22 0.98 2.36
N SER A 88 5.93 2.26 2.07
CA SER A 88 5.05 3.11 2.88
C SER A 88 4.40 4.21 2.03
N ASN A 89 3.28 4.73 2.50
CA ASN A 89 2.62 5.88 1.85
C ASN A 89 3.54 7.12 1.82
N GLU A 90 4.32 7.35 2.88
CA GLU A 90 5.27 8.46 3.01
C GLU A 90 6.35 8.35 1.95
N THR A 91 6.95 7.17 1.77
CA THR A 91 7.97 6.89 0.75
C THR A 91 7.40 7.09 -0.65
N MET A 92 6.18 6.60 -0.91
CA MET A 92 5.48 6.81 -2.18
C MET A 92 5.29 8.30 -2.46
N TYR A 93 4.73 9.03 -1.50
CA TYR A 93 4.46 10.46 -1.63
C TYR A 93 5.75 11.27 -1.88
N ALA A 94 6.81 11.02 -1.09
CA ALA A 94 8.10 11.69 -1.25
C ALA A 94 8.71 11.40 -2.64
N LYS A 95 8.64 10.15 -3.10
CA LYS A 95 9.13 9.73 -4.40
C LYS A 95 8.35 10.39 -5.53
N MET A 96 7.02 10.39 -5.46
CA MET A 96 6.16 11.07 -6.44
C MET A 96 6.45 12.57 -6.52
N LYS A 97 6.65 13.22 -5.36
CA LYS A 97 6.97 14.64 -5.27
C LYS A 97 8.34 14.98 -5.86
N THR A 98 9.34 14.11 -5.62
CA THR A 98 10.70 14.27 -6.14
C THR A 98 10.78 14.05 -7.66
N GLN A 99 10.02 13.09 -8.18
CA GLN A 99 9.98 12.80 -9.62
C GLN A 99 9.31 13.92 -10.43
N GLY A 100 8.40 14.69 -9.83
CA GLY A 100 7.70 15.80 -10.48
C GLY A 100 7.09 15.36 -11.82
N ASP A 101 7.20 16.22 -12.84
CA ASP A 101 6.64 15.98 -14.18
C ASP A 101 7.37 14.89 -15.00
N ALA A 102 8.52 14.41 -14.53
CA ALA A 102 9.23 13.32 -15.20
C ALA A 102 8.37 12.04 -15.30
N GLY A 103 7.41 11.89 -14.39
CA GLY A 103 6.53 10.74 -14.34
C GLY A 103 7.26 9.48 -13.87
N GLY A 104 6.65 8.32 -14.05
CA GLY A 104 7.28 7.05 -13.72
C GLY A 104 6.27 5.96 -13.43
N TYR A 105 5.08 6.36 -12.96
CA TYR A 105 4.01 5.42 -12.66
C TYR A 105 2.71 5.84 -13.33
N ASP A 106 1.91 4.83 -13.71
CA ASP A 106 0.58 5.03 -14.31
C ASP A 106 -0.54 4.69 -13.33
N VAL A 107 -0.32 3.72 -12.45
CA VAL A 107 -1.22 3.37 -11.35
C VAL A 107 -0.42 3.33 -10.05
N ILE A 108 -0.97 3.91 -9.01
CA ILE A 108 -0.44 3.87 -7.64
C ILE A 108 -1.50 3.36 -6.67
N ALA A 109 -1.07 2.78 -5.56
CA ALA A 109 -1.94 2.20 -4.54
C ALA A 109 -1.85 2.92 -3.17
N PRO A 110 -2.26 4.20 -3.07
CA PRO A 110 -2.25 4.93 -1.80
C PRO A 110 -3.36 4.44 -0.86
N SER A 111 -3.09 4.50 0.44
CA SER A 111 -4.16 4.41 1.43
C SER A 111 -5.01 5.69 1.43
N ASN A 112 -6.25 5.57 1.89
CA ASN A 112 -7.27 6.62 1.82
C ASN A 112 -6.80 8.00 2.35
N TYR A 113 -6.05 8.04 3.45
CA TYR A 113 -5.57 9.29 4.04
C TYR A 113 -4.51 10.00 3.17
N PHE A 114 -3.77 9.27 2.34
CA PHE A 114 -2.88 9.87 1.33
C PHE A 114 -3.62 10.31 0.08
N VAL A 115 -4.74 9.68 -0.29
CA VAL A 115 -5.59 10.16 -1.39
C VAL A 115 -6.03 11.59 -1.15
N SER A 116 -6.58 11.90 0.03
CA SER A 116 -6.99 13.27 0.40
C SER A 116 -5.85 14.28 0.24
N LYS A 117 -4.66 13.94 0.76
CA LYS A 117 -3.47 14.78 0.69
C LYS A 117 -3.02 15.00 -0.75
N MET A 118 -2.84 13.93 -1.51
CA MET A 118 -2.34 13.99 -2.89
C MET A 118 -3.33 14.67 -3.84
N ALA A 119 -4.64 14.48 -3.65
CA ALA A 119 -5.68 15.16 -4.42
C ALA A 119 -5.67 16.67 -4.15
N ARG A 120 -5.57 17.09 -2.89
CA ARG A 120 -5.48 18.50 -2.50
C ARG A 120 -4.24 19.19 -3.08
N GLU A 121 -3.13 18.46 -3.22
CA GLU A 121 -1.88 18.95 -3.80
C GLU A 121 -1.84 18.84 -5.34
N GLY A 122 -2.91 18.37 -5.99
CA GLY A 122 -3.01 18.24 -7.45
C GLY A 122 -2.10 17.16 -8.05
N MET A 123 -1.72 16.16 -7.26
CA MET A 123 -0.83 15.07 -7.67
C MET A 123 -1.56 13.92 -8.38
N LEU A 124 -2.90 13.88 -8.34
CA LEU A 124 -3.72 12.83 -8.93
C LEU A 124 -4.52 13.34 -10.13
N GLN A 125 -4.80 12.46 -11.09
CA GLN A 125 -5.76 12.70 -12.17
C GLN A 125 -7.17 12.36 -11.68
N GLU A 126 -8.17 13.06 -12.23
CA GLU A 126 -9.55 12.62 -12.10
C GLU A 126 -9.78 11.34 -12.89
N LEU A 127 -10.45 10.37 -12.28
CA LEU A 127 -10.80 9.12 -12.93
C LEU A 127 -11.92 9.33 -13.95
N ASP A 128 -11.76 8.76 -15.13
CA ASP A 128 -12.85 8.68 -16.12
C ASP A 128 -13.74 7.47 -15.80
N HIS A 129 -14.82 7.70 -15.08
CA HIS A 129 -15.77 6.65 -14.68
C HIS A 129 -16.39 5.91 -15.87
N SER A 130 -16.44 6.51 -17.06
CA SER A 130 -16.94 5.84 -18.27
C SER A 130 -16.04 4.67 -18.70
N LYS A 131 -14.77 4.68 -18.30
CA LYS A 131 -13.78 3.64 -18.54
C LYS A 131 -13.69 2.61 -17.41
N LEU A 132 -14.47 2.77 -16.34
CA LEU A 132 -14.41 1.97 -15.13
C LEU A 132 -15.77 1.30 -14.82
N PRO A 133 -16.31 0.44 -15.71
CA PRO A 133 -17.56 -0.26 -15.48
C PRO A 133 -17.57 -1.10 -14.20
N VAL A 134 -16.41 -1.49 -13.67
CA VAL A 134 -16.23 -2.22 -12.41
C VAL A 134 -16.82 -1.49 -11.20
N ILE A 135 -17.00 -0.17 -11.24
CA ILE A 135 -17.60 0.59 -10.13
C ILE A 135 -18.97 0.03 -9.72
N LYS A 136 -19.72 -0.55 -10.67
CA LYS A 136 -21.05 -1.16 -10.41
C LYS A 136 -20.97 -2.44 -9.57
N GLU A 137 -19.78 -3.06 -9.50
CA GLU A 137 -19.54 -4.27 -8.73
C GLU A 137 -18.99 -3.96 -7.32
N LEU A 138 -18.58 -2.69 -7.09
CA LEU A 138 -18.02 -2.29 -5.80
C LEU A 138 -19.10 -2.02 -4.78
N ASP A 139 -18.81 -2.36 -3.53
CA ASP A 139 -19.69 -2.14 -2.39
C ASP A 139 -19.95 -0.63 -2.20
N PRO A 140 -21.22 -0.18 -2.27
CA PRO A 140 -21.58 1.23 -2.08
C PRO A 140 -21.10 1.79 -0.73
N ASP A 141 -20.99 0.92 0.30
CA ASP A 141 -20.50 1.32 1.61
C ASP A 141 -19.03 1.70 1.64
N TRP A 142 -18.26 1.37 0.60
CA TRP A 142 -16.85 1.76 0.47
C TRP A 142 -16.65 2.95 -0.47
N LEU A 143 -17.68 3.29 -1.24
CA LEU A 143 -17.66 4.40 -2.20
C LEU A 143 -18.03 5.74 -1.55
N ASN A 144 -17.68 6.82 -2.21
CA ASN A 144 -18.08 8.19 -1.85
C ASN A 144 -17.73 8.59 -0.39
N LYS A 145 -16.59 8.14 0.08
CA LYS A 145 -16.10 8.44 1.44
C LYS A 145 -15.53 9.87 1.55
N PRO A 146 -15.44 10.43 2.77
CA PRO A 146 -14.93 11.79 2.97
C PRO A 146 -13.58 12.07 2.35
N TYR A 147 -12.69 11.08 2.28
CA TYR A 147 -11.35 11.22 1.71
C TYR A 147 -11.35 11.42 0.18
N ASP A 148 -12.40 10.97 -0.53
CA ASP A 148 -12.53 11.13 -1.98
C ASP A 148 -14.01 11.13 -2.40
N LYS A 149 -14.68 12.27 -2.25
CA LYS A 149 -16.09 12.42 -2.59
C LYS A 149 -16.35 12.16 -4.06
N GLY A 150 -17.31 11.28 -4.32
CA GLY A 150 -17.68 10.86 -5.67
C GLY A 150 -16.66 9.94 -6.31
N ASN A 151 -15.67 9.44 -5.57
CA ASN A 151 -14.56 8.63 -6.09
C ASN A 151 -13.88 9.29 -7.29
N LYS A 152 -13.59 10.57 -7.12
CA LYS A 152 -13.08 11.42 -8.19
C LYS A 152 -11.66 11.03 -8.59
N TYR A 153 -10.83 10.62 -7.64
CA TYR A 153 -9.41 10.38 -7.82
C TYR A 153 -8.99 8.94 -7.58
N SER A 154 -9.81 8.14 -6.89
CA SER A 154 -9.45 6.78 -6.48
C SER A 154 -10.65 5.84 -6.40
N LEU A 155 -10.37 4.54 -6.50
CA LEU A 155 -11.34 3.49 -6.20
C LEU A 155 -10.79 2.57 -5.12
N PRO A 156 -11.64 2.13 -4.16
CA PRO A 156 -11.25 1.24 -3.08
C PRO A 156 -10.90 -0.15 -3.61
N GLN A 157 -9.81 -0.73 -3.10
CA GLN A 157 -9.37 -2.08 -3.44
C GLN A 157 -9.55 -3.04 -2.27
N LEU A 158 -8.89 -2.76 -1.15
CA LEU A 158 -8.84 -3.62 0.03
C LEU A 158 -9.09 -2.81 1.30
N LEU A 159 -9.70 -3.46 2.30
CA LEU A 159 -9.95 -2.89 3.62
C LEU A 159 -9.02 -3.52 4.65
N GLY A 160 -8.32 -2.70 5.42
CA GLY A 160 -7.53 -3.15 6.55
C GLY A 160 -8.11 -2.69 7.89
N ALA A 161 -7.94 -3.55 8.89
CA ALA A 161 -8.35 -3.29 10.25
C ALA A 161 -7.33 -3.89 11.22
N PRO A 162 -6.63 -3.09 12.02
CA PRO A 162 -5.78 -3.61 13.09
C PRO A 162 -6.63 -4.11 14.26
N GLY A 163 -6.14 -5.15 14.93
CA GLY A 163 -6.77 -5.70 16.11
C GLY A 163 -5.75 -6.30 17.07
N ILE A 164 -6.22 -6.88 18.15
CA ILE A 164 -5.41 -7.61 19.13
C ILE A 164 -5.30 -9.05 18.66
N ALA A 165 -4.12 -9.41 18.16
CA ALA A 165 -3.78 -10.77 17.75
C ALA A 165 -3.16 -11.54 18.92
N PHE A 166 -3.51 -12.81 19.07
CA PHE A 166 -3.05 -13.64 20.17
C PHE A 166 -2.95 -15.11 19.78
N ASN A 167 -1.98 -15.82 20.38
CA ASN A 167 -1.81 -17.26 20.26
C ASN A 167 -2.94 -17.97 21.04
N THR A 168 -3.73 -18.79 20.35
CA THR A 168 -4.89 -19.50 20.93
C THR A 168 -4.53 -20.64 21.88
N ASN A 169 -3.26 -21.09 21.89
CA ASN A 169 -2.76 -22.06 22.86
C ASN A 169 -2.48 -21.40 24.23
N THR A 170 -2.21 -20.09 24.24
CA THR A 170 -1.83 -19.33 25.45
C THR A 170 -2.98 -18.48 25.97
N TYR A 171 -3.75 -17.86 25.05
CA TYR A 171 -4.78 -16.86 25.39
C TYR A 171 -6.14 -17.23 24.82
N LYS A 172 -7.18 -16.61 25.38
CA LYS A 172 -8.56 -16.66 24.86
C LYS A 172 -8.99 -15.29 24.38
N GLY A 173 -9.87 -15.23 23.39
CA GLY A 173 -10.40 -13.95 22.90
C GLY A 173 -11.10 -13.12 23.99
N SER A 174 -11.67 -13.76 24.99
CA SER A 174 -12.28 -13.10 26.16
C SER A 174 -11.28 -12.36 27.06
N ASP A 175 -9.99 -12.62 26.93
CA ASP A 175 -8.93 -11.97 27.74
C ASP A 175 -8.66 -10.54 27.25
N PHE A 176 -9.12 -10.23 26.01
CA PHE A 176 -8.88 -8.97 25.32
C PHE A 176 -10.20 -8.32 24.91
N THR A 177 -10.57 -7.23 25.56
CA THR A 177 -11.79 -6.49 25.28
C THR A 177 -11.55 -5.02 24.95
N SER A 178 -10.34 -4.53 25.23
CA SER A 178 -9.93 -3.14 25.08
C SER A 178 -8.48 -3.05 24.66
N TRP A 179 -8.11 -2.01 23.90
CA TRP A 179 -6.71 -1.69 23.69
C TRP A 179 -5.96 -1.50 25.01
N GLY A 180 -6.65 -1.01 26.05
CA GLY A 180 -6.09 -0.85 27.39
C GLY A 180 -5.55 -2.14 28.01
N ASP A 181 -5.94 -3.31 27.50
CA ASP A 181 -5.43 -4.59 28.00
C ASP A 181 -3.93 -4.76 27.75
N PHE A 182 -3.37 -4.10 26.71
CA PHE A 182 -1.93 -4.10 26.46
C PHE A 182 -1.10 -3.47 27.58
N TRP A 183 -1.68 -2.60 28.42
CA TRP A 183 -1.01 -1.96 29.56
C TRP A 183 -0.91 -2.82 30.81
N LYS A 184 -1.47 -4.03 30.83
CA LYS A 184 -1.39 -4.92 31.97
C LYS A 184 0.06 -5.38 32.18
N PRO A 185 0.57 -5.39 33.43
CA PRO A 185 1.97 -5.70 33.70
C PRO A 185 2.37 -7.17 33.39
N GLU A 186 1.40 -8.10 33.34
CA GLU A 186 1.65 -9.48 32.95
C GLU A 186 2.15 -9.64 31.49
N TYR A 187 2.01 -8.60 30.67
CA TYR A 187 2.48 -8.58 29.29
C TYR A 187 3.84 -7.92 29.11
N ALA A 188 4.59 -7.70 30.18
CA ALA A 188 5.93 -7.12 30.12
C ALA A 188 6.82 -7.84 29.11
N ASN A 189 7.36 -7.10 28.13
CA ASN A 189 8.22 -7.60 27.04
C ASN A 189 7.61 -8.75 26.23
N LYS A 190 6.30 -8.70 25.94
CA LYS A 190 5.60 -9.75 25.18
C LYS A 190 4.84 -9.25 23.96
N ILE A 191 4.65 -7.94 23.84
CA ILE A 191 3.76 -7.35 22.82
C ILE A 191 4.56 -6.93 21.60
N GLN A 192 4.16 -7.42 20.43
CA GLN A 192 4.54 -6.82 19.17
C GLN A 192 3.55 -5.71 18.79
N LEU A 193 4.06 -4.52 18.47
CA LEU A 193 3.30 -3.47 17.82
C LEU A 193 3.68 -3.39 16.35
N LEU A 194 2.80 -2.80 15.53
CA LEU A 194 3.15 -2.46 14.16
C LEU A 194 4.21 -1.35 14.16
N ASP A 195 5.15 -1.39 13.22
CA ASP A 195 6.14 -0.31 13.02
C ASP A 195 5.52 0.78 12.13
N ASP A 196 4.52 1.46 12.68
CA ASP A 196 3.80 2.55 12.03
C ASP A 196 3.34 3.54 13.11
N ALA A 197 3.72 4.82 12.95
CA ALA A 197 3.42 5.86 13.91
C ALA A 197 1.91 6.03 14.14
N ARG A 198 1.11 6.03 13.07
CA ARG A 198 -0.33 6.22 13.17
C ARG A 198 -1.02 5.03 13.82
N GLU A 199 -0.62 3.81 13.45
CA GLU A 199 -1.17 2.58 14.04
C GLU A 199 -0.90 2.50 15.54
N VAL A 200 0.31 2.84 15.98
CA VAL A 200 0.69 2.81 17.41
C VAL A 200 -0.01 3.92 18.20
N PHE A 201 -0.10 5.13 17.66
CA PHE A 201 -0.81 6.23 18.33
C PHE A 201 -2.31 6.00 18.40
N ASN A 202 -2.91 5.36 17.40
CA ASN A 202 -4.33 5.04 17.39
C ASN A 202 -4.76 4.25 18.63
N ILE A 203 -3.96 3.24 19.04
CA ILE A 203 -4.31 2.44 20.22
C ILE A 203 -4.29 3.27 21.53
N ALA A 204 -3.36 4.20 21.66
CA ALA A 204 -3.28 5.07 22.84
C ALA A 204 -4.39 6.13 22.83
N LEU A 205 -4.65 6.76 21.69
CA LEU A 205 -5.73 7.75 21.53
C LEU A 205 -7.09 7.13 21.83
N LEU A 206 -7.38 5.96 21.27
CA LEU A 206 -8.62 5.24 21.54
C LEU A 206 -8.73 4.82 23.01
N LYS A 207 -7.64 4.34 23.61
CA LYS A 207 -7.60 4.01 25.06
C LYS A 207 -7.99 5.19 25.94
N ILE A 208 -7.54 6.40 25.61
CA ILE A 208 -7.86 7.62 26.39
C ILE A 208 -9.14 8.33 25.91
N GLY A 209 -9.90 7.70 24.98
CA GLY A 209 -11.18 8.23 24.49
C GLY A 209 -11.06 9.44 23.59
N GLN A 210 -9.94 9.57 22.86
CA GLN A 210 -9.67 10.67 21.94
C GLN A 210 -9.85 10.23 20.48
N ASP A 211 -10.05 11.23 19.60
CA ASP A 211 -10.12 11.00 18.16
C ASP A 211 -8.76 10.49 17.63
N PRO A 212 -8.69 9.33 16.96
CA PRO A 212 -7.46 8.82 16.37
C PRO A 212 -6.88 9.74 15.26
N ASN A 213 -7.69 10.65 14.72
CA ASN A 213 -7.27 11.64 13.73
C ASN A 213 -7.04 13.05 14.31
N THR A 214 -6.85 13.15 15.62
CA THR A 214 -6.61 14.44 16.26
C THR A 214 -5.42 15.18 15.64
N LYS A 215 -5.57 16.51 15.51
CA LYS A 215 -4.51 17.43 15.05
C LYS A 215 -3.97 18.29 16.19
N ASP A 216 -4.49 18.09 17.40
CA ASP A 216 -4.08 18.85 18.59
C ASP A 216 -2.76 18.29 19.15
N PRO A 217 -1.67 19.07 19.13
CA PRO A 217 -0.37 18.63 19.64
C PRO A 217 -0.40 18.23 21.11
N ALA A 218 -1.29 18.85 21.92
CA ALA A 218 -1.39 18.53 23.35
C ALA A 218 -2.02 17.13 23.55
N ILE A 219 -3.03 16.77 22.76
CA ILE A 219 -3.65 15.45 22.80
C ILE A 219 -2.68 14.39 22.26
N ILE A 220 -1.96 14.70 21.17
CA ILE A 220 -0.93 13.79 20.62
C ILE A 220 0.16 13.53 21.67
N LYS A 221 0.57 14.57 22.40
CA LYS A 221 1.52 14.41 23.52
C LYS A 221 0.96 13.55 24.65
N GLN A 222 -0.30 13.71 25.03
CA GLN A 222 -0.94 12.82 26.02
C GLN A 222 -0.93 11.35 25.58
N ALA A 223 -1.21 11.08 24.30
CA ALA A 223 -1.12 9.73 23.75
C ALA A 223 0.31 9.19 23.82
N TYR A 224 1.32 10.00 23.52
CA TYR A 224 2.73 9.64 23.69
C TYR A 224 3.07 9.29 25.14
N GLU A 225 2.63 10.09 26.11
CA GLU A 225 2.84 9.82 27.54
C GLU A 225 2.18 8.49 27.98
N GLU A 226 1.04 8.14 27.40
CA GLU A 226 0.43 6.82 27.60
C GLU A 226 1.26 5.71 26.93
N LEU A 227 1.79 5.92 25.73
CA LEU A 227 2.64 4.95 25.05
C LEU A 227 3.96 4.71 25.79
N LEU A 228 4.52 5.70 26.46
CA LEU A 228 5.67 5.51 27.34
C LEU A 228 5.36 4.54 28.50
N LYS A 229 4.12 4.54 29.03
CA LYS A 229 3.69 3.56 30.04
C LYS A 229 3.50 2.16 29.45
N LEU A 230 3.18 2.04 28.17
CA LEU A 230 3.10 0.78 27.44
C LEU A 230 4.49 0.22 27.09
N ARG A 231 5.48 1.10 26.88
CA ARG A 231 6.79 0.73 26.36
C ARG A 231 7.46 -0.49 27.03
N PRO A 232 7.39 -0.66 28.38
CA PRO A 232 7.93 -1.85 29.05
C PRO A 232 7.28 -3.18 28.61
N ASN A 233 6.06 -3.15 28.07
CA ASN A 233 5.36 -4.33 27.58
C ASN A 233 5.71 -4.67 26.13
N VAL A 234 6.32 -3.71 25.38
CA VAL A 234 6.62 -3.87 23.97
C VAL A 234 7.92 -4.63 23.78
N LEU A 235 7.82 -5.79 23.15
CA LEU A 235 8.94 -6.61 22.73
C LEU A 235 9.55 -6.09 21.42
N SER A 236 8.71 -5.78 20.42
CA SER A 236 9.16 -5.39 19.09
C SER A 236 8.19 -4.46 18.37
N PHE A 237 8.69 -3.76 17.36
CA PHE A 237 7.92 -3.04 16.35
C PHE A 237 8.21 -3.70 15.00
N ASN A 238 7.15 -4.15 14.28
CA ASN A 238 7.30 -4.85 13.00
C ASN A 238 6.07 -4.64 12.10
N SER A 239 6.29 -4.06 10.91
CA SER A 239 5.27 -3.92 9.85
C SER A 239 5.64 -4.63 8.56
N ASP A 240 6.90 -5.07 8.40
CA ASP A 240 7.42 -5.60 7.15
C ASP A 240 6.87 -7.00 6.86
N ASN A 241 6.93 -7.88 7.85
CA ASN A 241 6.34 -9.21 7.82
C ASN A 241 5.78 -9.56 9.20
N PRO A 242 4.77 -8.82 9.68
CA PRO A 242 4.36 -8.89 11.08
C PRO A 242 3.77 -10.24 11.49
N ALA A 243 3.30 -11.06 10.53
CA ALA A 243 2.81 -12.41 10.78
C ALA A 243 3.94 -13.40 11.15
N ASN A 244 5.16 -13.21 10.65
CA ASN A 244 6.24 -14.19 10.76
C ASN A 244 6.66 -14.46 12.20
N SER A 245 6.69 -13.46 13.07
CA SER A 245 7.00 -13.61 14.49
C SER A 245 5.97 -14.44 15.25
N PHE A 246 4.70 -14.37 14.83
CA PHE A 246 3.63 -15.23 15.37
C PHE A 246 3.71 -16.65 14.81
N ILE A 247 4.05 -16.81 13.53
CA ILE A 247 4.23 -18.12 12.90
C ILE A 247 5.40 -18.87 13.56
N SER A 248 6.51 -18.18 13.83
CA SER A 248 7.67 -18.77 14.50
C SER A 248 7.45 -19.04 15.99
N GLY A 249 6.42 -18.45 16.60
CA GLY A 249 6.18 -18.51 18.04
C GLY A 249 7.07 -17.60 18.87
N GLU A 250 7.81 -16.66 18.24
CA GLU A 250 8.58 -15.64 18.95
C GLU A 250 7.69 -14.65 19.67
N VAL A 251 6.52 -14.36 19.09
CA VAL A 251 5.49 -13.47 19.63
C VAL A 251 4.17 -14.23 19.77
N GLU A 252 3.50 -14.03 20.89
CA GLU A 252 2.20 -14.64 21.19
C GLU A 252 1.05 -13.61 21.35
N LEU A 253 1.39 -12.32 21.43
CA LEU A 253 0.43 -11.24 21.64
C LEU A 253 0.90 -9.97 20.91
N GLY A 254 -0.03 -9.26 20.26
CA GLY A 254 0.34 -7.99 19.64
C GLY A 254 -0.76 -7.32 18.85
N GLN A 255 -0.44 -6.14 18.33
CA GLN A 255 -1.21 -5.46 17.31
C GLN A 255 -0.88 -6.07 15.94
N LEU A 256 -1.90 -6.43 15.18
CA LEU A 256 -1.70 -7.03 13.86
C LEU A 256 -2.85 -6.63 12.93
N TRP A 257 -2.58 -6.52 11.65
CA TRP A 257 -3.63 -6.35 10.64
C TRP A 257 -4.37 -7.66 10.37
N ASN A 258 -5.64 -7.55 10.04
CA ASN A 258 -6.51 -8.70 9.75
C ASN A 258 -5.95 -9.60 8.62
N GLY A 259 -5.39 -9.05 7.56
CA GLY A 259 -4.75 -9.85 6.49
C GLY A 259 -3.56 -10.67 7.00
N SER A 260 -2.72 -10.08 7.86
CA SER A 260 -1.57 -10.77 8.45
C SER A 260 -1.99 -11.94 9.35
N VAL A 261 -3.13 -11.80 10.06
CA VAL A 261 -3.70 -12.93 10.82
C VAL A 261 -4.10 -14.07 9.88
N ARG A 262 -4.68 -13.75 8.72
CA ARG A 262 -5.04 -14.78 7.73
C ARG A 262 -3.80 -15.48 7.18
N ILE A 263 -2.72 -14.74 6.88
CA ILE A 263 -1.44 -15.31 6.43
C ILE A 263 -0.93 -16.32 7.48
N ALA A 264 -0.90 -15.92 8.75
CA ALA A 264 -0.46 -16.81 9.83
C ALA A 264 -1.35 -18.07 9.97
N LYS A 265 -2.67 -17.93 9.86
CA LYS A 265 -3.60 -19.07 9.88
C LYS A 265 -3.38 -20.04 8.71
N LYS A 266 -3.01 -19.54 7.51
CA LYS A 266 -2.66 -20.40 6.34
C LYS A 266 -1.41 -21.23 6.62
N GLU A 267 -0.45 -20.70 7.37
CA GLU A 267 0.75 -21.39 7.84
C GLU A 267 0.49 -22.23 9.12
N GLN A 268 -0.80 -22.48 9.45
CA GLN A 268 -1.24 -23.28 10.58
C GLN A 268 -0.78 -22.74 11.96
N ALA A 269 -0.42 -21.47 12.05
CA ALA A 269 -0.15 -20.84 13.34
C ALA A 269 -1.43 -20.81 14.20
N PRO A 270 -1.32 -21.10 15.49
CA PRO A 270 -2.47 -21.05 16.42
C PRO A 270 -2.81 -19.59 16.78
N LEU A 271 -3.16 -18.80 15.77
CA LEU A 271 -3.40 -17.36 15.88
C LEU A 271 -4.87 -17.01 15.68
N ASN A 272 -5.37 -16.12 16.50
CA ASN A 272 -6.66 -15.46 16.29
C ASN A 272 -6.56 -13.98 16.63
N MET A 273 -7.61 -13.22 16.35
CA MET A 273 -7.68 -11.78 16.59
C MET A 273 -9.07 -11.40 17.11
N VAL A 274 -9.09 -10.36 17.96
CA VAL A 274 -10.31 -9.67 18.36
C VAL A 274 -10.18 -8.17 18.07
N PHE A 275 -11.32 -7.54 17.79
CA PHE A 275 -11.40 -6.10 17.72
C PHE A 275 -11.83 -5.55 19.09
N PRO A 276 -11.08 -4.58 19.65
CA PRO A 276 -11.40 -3.98 20.94
C PRO A 276 -12.73 -3.22 20.93
N LYS A 277 -13.32 -3.03 22.09
CA LYS A 277 -14.60 -2.33 22.26
C LYS A 277 -14.60 -0.88 21.77
N GLU A 278 -13.43 -0.24 21.76
CA GLU A 278 -13.22 1.10 21.24
C GLU A 278 -13.35 1.16 19.70
N GLY A 279 -13.36 0.00 19.04
CA GLY A 279 -13.33 -0.15 17.59
C GLY A 279 -11.92 -0.06 17.00
N PRO A 280 -11.70 -0.66 15.82
CA PRO A 280 -10.47 -0.49 15.05
C PRO A 280 -10.46 0.85 14.33
N VAL A 281 -9.26 1.31 13.95
CA VAL A 281 -9.09 2.37 12.96
C VAL A 281 -8.90 1.73 11.59
N LEU A 282 -9.91 1.88 10.73
CA LEU A 282 -9.94 1.27 9.40
C LEU A 282 -9.13 2.10 8.42
N TRP A 283 -8.44 1.44 7.52
CA TRP A 283 -7.85 2.05 6.34
C TRP A 283 -8.32 1.32 5.07
N VAL A 284 -8.31 2.01 3.96
CA VAL A 284 -8.61 1.45 2.64
C VAL A 284 -7.45 1.77 1.71
N ASP A 285 -6.84 0.73 1.17
CA ASP A 285 -5.95 0.91 0.04
C ASP A 285 -6.76 1.04 -1.24
N THR A 286 -6.36 2.00 -2.03
CA THR A 286 -7.09 2.41 -3.22
C THR A 286 -6.21 2.25 -4.46
N LEU A 287 -6.80 2.39 -5.63
CA LEU A 287 -6.07 2.55 -6.89
C LEU A 287 -6.34 3.95 -7.44
N ALA A 288 -5.28 4.66 -7.78
CA ALA A 288 -5.32 6.03 -8.28
C ALA A 288 -4.36 6.21 -9.47
N ILE A 289 -4.58 7.25 -10.27
CA ILE A 289 -3.74 7.61 -11.42
C ILE A 289 -2.97 8.89 -11.09
N PRO A 290 -1.63 8.85 -11.07
CA PRO A 290 -0.84 10.06 -10.88
C PRO A 290 -1.09 11.09 -11.99
N LYS A 291 -1.00 12.39 -11.65
CA LYS A 291 -1.11 13.50 -12.61
C LYS A 291 -0.09 13.36 -13.76
N THR A 292 1.03 12.76 -13.49
CA THR A 292 2.16 12.59 -14.38
C THR A 292 2.12 11.33 -15.23
N SER A 293 1.09 10.48 -15.09
CA SER A 293 0.94 9.25 -15.90
C SER A 293 1.05 9.55 -17.40
N LYS A 294 1.81 8.71 -18.08
CA LYS A 294 1.99 8.78 -19.54
C LYS A 294 1.07 7.83 -20.31
N ASN A 295 0.37 6.94 -19.59
CA ASN A 295 -0.57 5.97 -20.16
C ASN A 295 -1.87 5.89 -19.35
N PRO A 296 -2.67 6.98 -19.26
CA PRO A 296 -3.90 6.98 -18.48
C PRO A 296 -4.95 5.98 -18.99
N ASP A 297 -4.98 5.69 -20.29
CA ASP A 297 -5.90 4.69 -20.85
C ASP A 297 -5.52 3.27 -20.40
N GLY A 298 -4.24 2.94 -20.41
CA GLY A 298 -3.72 1.68 -19.86
C GLY A 298 -3.95 1.58 -18.36
N ALA A 299 -3.80 2.70 -17.63
CA ALA A 299 -4.06 2.77 -16.19
C ALA A 299 -5.54 2.45 -15.86
N HIS A 300 -6.50 3.04 -16.58
CA HIS A 300 -7.92 2.73 -16.39
C HIS A 300 -8.24 1.25 -16.66
N LYS A 301 -7.64 0.67 -17.71
CA LYS A 301 -7.80 -0.78 -17.99
C LYS A 301 -7.25 -1.64 -16.86
N LEU A 302 -6.07 -1.29 -16.32
CA LEU A 302 -5.47 -2.01 -15.20
C LEU A 302 -6.30 -1.88 -13.92
N ILE A 303 -6.76 -0.69 -13.59
CA ILE A 303 -7.67 -0.45 -12.44
C ILE A 303 -8.94 -1.28 -12.59
N ASN A 304 -9.59 -1.23 -13.76
CA ASN A 304 -10.80 -1.99 -14.02
C ASN A 304 -10.58 -3.50 -13.88
N TYR A 305 -9.42 -4.01 -14.31
CA TYR A 305 -9.05 -5.41 -14.17
C TYR A 305 -8.78 -5.78 -12.71
N LEU A 306 -7.93 -5.01 -11.99
CA LEU A 306 -7.53 -5.32 -10.62
C LEU A 306 -8.71 -5.29 -9.63
N LEU A 307 -9.70 -4.44 -9.89
CA LEU A 307 -10.93 -4.34 -9.10
C LEU A 307 -12.01 -5.33 -9.56
N GLY A 308 -11.88 -5.96 -10.73
CA GLY A 308 -12.82 -6.95 -11.25
C GLY A 308 -12.87 -8.23 -10.39
N ALA A 309 -14.02 -8.90 -10.39
CA ALA A 309 -14.32 -10.01 -9.50
C ALA A 309 -13.23 -11.09 -9.44
N LYS A 310 -12.71 -11.54 -10.60
CA LYS A 310 -11.68 -12.60 -10.67
C LYS A 310 -10.34 -12.17 -10.04
N ALA A 311 -9.90 -10.96 -10.32
CA ALA A 311 -8.64 -10.43 -9.76
C ALA A 311 -8.79 -10.16 -8.26
N ALA A 312 -9.91 -9.60 -7.84
CA ALA A 312 -10.24 -9.31 -6.44
C ALA A 312 -10.36 -10.59 -5.60
N GLU A 313 -11.01 -11.65 -6.13
CA GLU A 313 -11.04 -12.98 -5.51
C GLU A 313 -9.62 -13.52 -5.30
N LYS A 314 -8.82 -13.55 -6.37
CA LYS A 314 -7.44 -14.06 -6.34
C LYS A 314 -6.58 -13.31 -5.31
N LEU A 315 -6.71 -11.99 -5.25
CA LEU A 315 -5.98 -11.16 -4.30
C LEU A 315 -6.41 -11.45 -2.85
N THR A 316 -7.73 -11.45 -2.56
CA THR A 316 -8.24 -11.76 -1.22
C THR A 316 -7.83 -13.16 -0.75
N LEU A 317 -7.87 -14.17 -1.62
CA LEU A 317 -7.40 -15.52 -1.30
C LEU A 317 -5.91 -15.57 -0.97
N ALA A 318 -5.10 -14.74 -1.63
CA ALA A 318 -3.66 -14.70 -1.42
C ALA A 318 -3.30 -14.04 -0.07
N ILE A 319 -3.82 -12.84 0.19
CA ILE A 319 -3.35 -11.99 1.31
C ILE A 319 -4.37 -11.77 2.44
N GLY A 320 -5.63 -12.22 2.26
CA GLY A 320 -6.61 -12.26 3.35
C GLY A 320 -7.30 -10.95 3.70
N TYR A 321 -7.08 -9.86 2.97
CA TYR A 321 -7.84 -8.62 3.18
C TYR A 321 -9.19 -8.65 2.48
N PRO A 322 -10.26 -8.09 3.08
CA PRO A 322 -11.55 -7.89 2.44
C PRO A 322 -11.45 -7.09 1.15
N THR A 323 -12.10 -7.57 0.10
CA THR A 323 -12.23 -6.84 -1.16
C THR A 323 -13.44 -5.91 -1.17
N ALA A 324 -13.31 -4.80 -1.89
CA ALA A 324 -14.44 -3.92 -2.20
C ALA A 324 -15.42 -4.54 -3.23
N ASN A 325 -15.04 -5.57 -3.99
CA ASN A 325 -15.86 -6.14 -5.05
C ASN A 325 -16.89 -7.14 -4.50
N LEU A 326 -18.18 -6.85 -4.65
CA LEU A 326 -19.28 -7.68 -4.15
C LEU A 326 -19.43 -8.98 -4.93
N GLU A 327 -19.09 -9.02 -6.23
CA GLU A 327 -19.17 -10.24 -7.02
C GLU A 327 -18.05 -11.21 -6.61
N ALA A 328 -16.85 -10.69 -6.33
CA ALA A 328 -15.76 -11.49 -5.75
C ALA A 328 -16.16 -12.07 -4.39
N LYS A 329 -16.78 -11.25 -3.53
CA LYS A 329 -17.22 -11.70 -2.19
C LYS A 329 -18.19 -12.87 -2.25
N LYS A 330 -19.05 -12.97 -3.28
CA LYS A 330 -20.02 -14.07 -3.43
C LYS A 330 -19.38 -15.43 -3.70
N VAL A 331 -18.18 -15.44 -4.30
CA VAL A 331 -17.47 -16.68 -4.69
C VAL A 331 -16.36 -17.05 -3.72
N LEU A 332 -15.99 -16.15 -2.81
CA LEU A 332 -15.02 -16.45 -1.76
C LEU A 332 -15.54 -17.55 -0.81
N PRO A 333 -14.65 -18.41 -0.30
CA PRO A 333 -14.99 -19.43 0.70
C PRO A 333 -15.62 -18.79 1.95
N LYS A 334 -16.60 -19.51 2.54
CA LYS A 334 -17.31 -19.05 3.74
C LYS A 334 -16.39 -18.85 4.94
N GLU A 335 -15.36 -19.68 5.08
CA GLU A 335 -14.34 -19.53 6.13
C GLU A 335 -13.56 -18.21 6.03
N ILE A 336 -13.68 -17.47 4.91
CA ILE A 336 -13.12 -16.12 4.74
C ILE A 336 -14.20 -15.08 4.99
N THR A 337 -15.35 -15.21 4.32
CA THR A 337 -16.41 -14.18 4.37
C THR A 337 -17.17 -14.14 5.69
N GLU A 338 -17.18 -15.26 6.45
CA GLU A 338 -17.82 -15.39 7.76
C GLU A 338 -16.82 -15.28 8.93
N ASP A 339 -15.49 -15.19 8.66
CA ASP A 339 -14.49 -14.95 9.72
C ASP A 339 -14.49 -13.45 10.11
N PRO A 340 -14.94 -13.12 11.35
CA PRO A 340 -15.03 -11.72 11.78
C PRO A 340 -13.66 -11.06 11.96
N SER A 341 -12.58 -11.83 12.02
CA SER A 341 -11.22 -11.29 12.01
C SER A 341 -10.79 -10.80 10.61
N ILE A 342 -11.42 -11.31 9.55
CA ILE A 342 -11.17 -10.88 8.16
C ILE A 342 -12.22 -9.85 7.73
N TYR A 343 -13.50 -10.22 7.82
CA TYR A 343 -14.63 -9.34 7.51
C TYR A 343 -15.28 -8.86 8.81
N PRO A 344 -14.92 -7.69 9.35
CA PRO A 344 -15.50 -7.18 10.58
C PRO A 344 -17.03 -7.13 10.49
N THR A 345 -17.71 -7.52 11.57
CA THR A 345 -19.18 -7.51 11.63
C THR A 345 -19.72 -6.08 11.56
N ALA A 346 -21.01 -5.92 11.22
CA ALA A 346 -21.66 -4.61 11.21
C ALA A 346 -21.54 -3.90 12.56
N GLU A 347 -21.57 -4.62 13.69
CA GLU A 347 -21.38 -4.05 15.03
C GLU A 347 -19.97 -3.47 15.20
N ILE A 348 -18.94 -4.18 14.73
CA ILE A 348 -17.55 -3.71 14.77
C ILE A 348 -17.41 -2.48 13.87
N LEU A 349 -17.95 -2.52 12.64
CA LEU A 349 -17.88 -1.40 11.69
C LEU A 349 -18.57 -0.14 12.22
N GLN A 350 -19.67 -0.27 12.97
CA GLN A 350 -20.35 0.88 13.59
C GLN A 350 -19.51 1.60 14.66
N LYS A 351 -18.60 0.86 15.32
CA LYS A 351 -17.68 1.40 16.33
C LYS A 351 -16.35 1.82 15.74
N SER A 352 -16.09 1.51 14.47
CA SER A 352 -14.83 1.77 13.81
C SER A 352 -14.64 3.24 13.48
N HIS A 353 -13.39 3.64 13.42
CA HIS A 353 -12.94 4.95 12.95
C HIS A 353 -12.29 4.79 11.58
N TRP A 354 -12.36 5.83 10.75
CA TRP A 354 -11.59 5.84 9.50
C TRP A 354 -10.28 6.58 9.72
N GLN A 355 -9.18 6.00 9.28
CA GLN A 355 -7.91 6.73 9.22
C GLN A 355 -8.05 7.90 8.24
N ASP A 356 -7.68 9.10 8.66
CA ASP A 356 -7.76 10.31 7.84
C ASP A 356 -6.45 11.12 7.91
N ASP A 357 -6.31 12.06 6.97
CA ASP A 357 -5.15 12.95 6.90
C ASP A 357 -5.12 13.91 8.09
N VAL A 358 -4.07 13.82 8.88
CA VAL A 358 -3.82 14.72 10.02
C VAL A 358 -3.06 15.98 9.63
N GLY A 359 -2.77 16.17 8.32
CA GLY A 359 -2.05 17.35 7.82
C GLY A 359 -0.68 17.50 8.47
N ASP A 360 -0.32 18.73 8.82
CA ASP A 360 1.00 19.02 9.40
C ASP A 360 1.20 18.41 10.81
N ALA A 361 0.12 17.97 11.47
CA ALA A 361 0.24 17.30 12.76
C ALA A 361 0.99 15.96 12.67
N ILE A 362 1.14 15.39 11.49
CA ILE A 362 1.91 14.14 11.27
C ILE A 362 3.33 14.25 11.84
N GLN A 363 3.95 15.45 11.80
CA GLN A 363 5.28 15.68 12.34
C GLN A 363 5.39 15.39 13.85
N TYR A 364 4.31 15.62 14.62
CA TYR A 364 4.30 15.31 16.06
C TYR A 364 4.17 13.80 16.29
N TYR A 365 3.35 13.11 15.50
CA TYR A 365 3.23 11.66 15.55
C TYR A 365 4.57 10.98 15.25
N GLU A 366 5.24 11.39 14.17
CA GLU A 366 6.53 10.85 13.74
C GLU A 366 7.64 11.13 14.77
N GLN A 367 7.72 12.38 15.26
CA GLN A 367 8.71 12.76 16.27
C GLN A 367 8.55 11.90 17.53
N TYR A 368 7.36 11.89 18.13
CA TYR A 368 7.13 11.15 19.36
C TYR A 368 7.22 9.63 19.16
N TYR A 369 6.92 9.14 17.96
CA TYR A 369 7.12 7.73 17.63
C TYR A 369 8.60 7.34 17.63
N GLN A 370 9.48 8.16 17.05
CA GLN A 370 10.92 7.91 17.11
C GLN A 370 11.44 7.99 18.56
N GLU A 371 10.97 8.93 19.35
CA GLU A 371 11.28 9.03 20.78
C GLU A 371 10.82 7.78 21.55
N LEU A 372 9.61 7.29 21.27
CA LEU A 372 9.06 6.05 21.86
C LEU A 372 9.93 4.84 21.55
N LYS A 373 10.35 4.66 20.29
CA LYS A 373 11.22 3.55 19.89
C LYS A 373 12.59 3.61 20.57
N ALA A 374 13.09 4.81 20.81
CA ALA A 374 14.35 5.03 21.52
C ALA A 374 14.25 4.89 23.05
N ALA A 375 13.05 4.95 23.62
CA ALA A 375 12.83 4.79 25.06
C ALA A 375 13.14 3.35 25.51
N LYS A 376 13.74 3.24 26.72
CA LYS A 376 14.11 1.95 27.34
C LYS A 376 12.99 1.42 28.22
#